data_fe371a93c1cbc2abb688503323d25e50
#
_entry.id   fe371a93c1cbc2abb688503323d25e50
#
_cell.length_a   1.000
_cell.length_b   1.000
_cell.length_c   1.000
_cell.angle_alpha   90.00
_cell.angle_beta   90.00
_cell.angle_gamma   90.00
#
_symmetry.space_group_name_H-M   'P 1'
#
loop_
_entity.id
_entity.type
_entity.pdbx_description
1 polymer ?
#
loop_
_entity_poly.entity_id
_entity_poly.type
_entity_poly.pdbx_seq_one_letter_code
_entity_poly.pdbx_strand_id
1 'polypeptide(L)'
;MQYITHNGTTFSRFQLGTVQLGMTYGLGDHTAKPTKEYAFSLLDQAMAGGVNTLDTANNYGDSPHVIGEWLKTVPAEKRPFIITKIGPFDHSSDEALRADIRRQTEGCLRDLGVEKLDMLMAPI
;
A
#
# COMPACT_ATOMS: atom_id res chain seq x y z
N MET A 1 2.85 19.87 -7.65
CA MET A 1 3.40 18.82 -6.74
C MET A 1 4.87 19.11 -6.48
N GLN A 2 5.29 18.94 -5.24
CA GLN A 2 6.69 19.01 -4.85
C GLN A 2 7.26 17.60 -4.67
N TYR A 3 8.54 17.40 -4.98
CA TYR A 3 9.20 16.11 -4.92
C TYR A 3 10.46 16.16 -4.06
N ILE A 4 10.83 15.02 -3.50
CA ILE A 4 12.10 14.81 -2.78
C ILE A 4 12.83 13.64 -3.42
N THR A 5 14.13 13.75 -3.58
CA THR A 5 14.96 12.64 -4.06
C THR A 5 15.78 12.07 -2.90
N HIS A 6 15.73 10.77 -2.73
CA HIS A 6 16.51 10.05 -1.73
C HIS A 6 17.03 8.74 -2.34
N ASN A 7 18.33 8.53 -2.25
CA ASN A 7 19.00 7.34 -2.81
C ASN A 7 18.63 7.05 -4.27
N GLY A 8 18.56 8.10 -5.09
CA GLY A 8 18.24 7.97 -6.52
C GLY A 8 16.76 7.79 -6.84
N THR A 9 15.89 7.70 -5.85
CA THR A 9 14.45 7.61 -6.04
C THR A 9 13.78 8.94 -5.72
N THR A 10 12.91 9.40 -6.62
CA THR A 10 12.19 10.67 -6.47
C THR A 10 10.75 10.38 -6.02
N PHE A 11 10.40 10.94 -4.87
CA PHE A 11 9.09 10.77 -4.24
C PHE A 11 8.30 12.07 -4.30
N SER A 12 6.99 11.99 -4.55
CA SER A 12 6.10 13.11 -4.29
C SER A 12 6.06 13.42 -2.79
N ARG A 13 6.10 14.69 -2.43
CA ARG A 13 6.00 15.08 -1.01
C ARG A 13 4.66 14.74 -0.42
N PHE A 14 3.61 14.73 -1.23
CA PHE A 14 2.32 14.20 -0.85
C PHE A 14 2.26 12.72 -1.18
N GLN A 15 2.00 11.90 -0.18
CA GLN A 15 1.79 10.46 -0.31
C GLN A 15 0.32 10.17 -0.04
N LEU A 16 -0.27 9.29 -0.82
CA LEU A 16 -1.67 8.91 -0.65
C LEU A 16 -1.77 7.75 0.33
N GLY A 17 -2.40 8.01 1.49
CA GLY A 17 -2.80 6.96 2.42
C GLY A 17 -4.02 6.22 1.88
N THR A 18 -4.03 4.90 2.02
CA THR A 18 -5.03 4.05 1.35
C THR A 18 -5.91 3.23 2.29
N VAL A 19 -5.84 3.45 3.59
CA VAL A 19 -6.62 2.66 4.56
C VAL A 19 -8.11 2.67 4.26
N GLN A 20 -8.66 3.81 3.84
CA GLN A 20 -10.09 3.94 3.52
C GLN A 20 -10.50 3.23 2.23
N LEU A 21 -9.56 2.89 1.36
CA LEU A 21 -9.88 2.12 0.14
C LEU A 21 -10.26 0.67 0.46
N GLY A 22 -9.86 0.17 1.62
CA GLY A 22 -10.02 -1.23 1.99
C GLY A 22 -10.96 -1.48 3.17
N MET A 23 -11.36 -0.46 3.89
CA MET A 23 -12.19 -0.61 5.10
C MET A 23 -12.85 0.70 5.50
N THR A 24 -13.87 0.61 6.34
CA THR A 24 -14.44 1.79 6.99
C THR A 24 -13.41 2.35 7.98
N TYR A 25 -13.09 3.64 7.83
CA TYR A 25 -12.03 4.26 8.64
C TYR A 25 -12.22 5.77 8.75
N GLY A 26 -11.82 6.31 9.89
CA GLY A 26 -11.82 7.74 10.15
C GLY A 26 -13.05 8.22 10.90
N LEU A 27 -13.17 9.54 10.98
CA LEU A 27 -14.26 10.25 11.66
C LEU A 27 -15.04 11.11 10.66
N GLY A 28 -16.34 11.27 10.90
CA GLY A 28 -17.20 12.10 10.06
C GLY A 28 -18.08 11.31 9.11
N ASP A 29 -18.61 11.98 8.09
CA ASP A 29 -19.67 11.42 7.23
C ASP A 29 -19.15 10.56 6.07
N HIS A 30 -17.84 10.58 5.79
CA HIS A 30 -17.22 9.90 4.65
C HIS A 30 -16.24 8.82 5.08
N THR A 31 -16.67 7.94 6.00
CA THR A 31 -15.84 6.88 6.57
C THR A 31 -16.07 5.52 5.95
N ALA A 32 -17.13 5.35 5.15
CA ALA A 32 -17.47 4.07 4.53
C ALA A 32 -16.42 3.66 3.48
N LYS A 33 -16.18 2.35 3.37
CA LYS A 33 -15.36 1.79 2.32
C LYS A 33 -15.96 2.14 0.95
N PRO A 34 -15.20 2.73 0.02
CA PRO A 34 -15.70 3.08 -1.31
C PRO A 34 -15.90 1.83 -2.18
N THR A 35 -16.65 2.00 -3.26
CA THR A 35 -16.72 0.99 -4.31
C THR A 35 -15.35 0.87 -5.00
N LYS A 36 -15.12 -0.27 -5.66
CA LYS A 36 -13.90 -0.51 -6.43
C LYS A 36 -13.71 0.56 -7.52
N GLU A 37 -14.78 0.90 -8.23
CA GLU A 37 -14.78 1.90 -9.30
C GLU A 37 -14.38 3.28 -8.78
N TYR A 38 -14.90 3.68 -7.64
CA TYR A 38 -14.54 4.94 -7.00
C TYR A 38 -13.08 4.93 -6.52
N ALA A 39 -12.64 3.83 -5.92
CA ALA A 39 -11.25 3.68 -5.48
C ALA A 39 -10.28 3.79 -6.66
N PHE A 40 -10.56 3.15 -7.77
CA PHE A 40 -9.74 3.23 -8.99
C PHE A 40 -9.71 4.65 -9.54
N SER A 41 -10.85 5.32 -9.62
CA SER A 41 -10.93 6.72 -10.05
C SER A 41 -10.10 7.64 -9.17
N LEU A 42 -10.14 7.43 -7.86
CA LEU A 42 -9.35 8.22 -6.91
C LEU A 42 -7.84 8.00 -7.08
N LEU A 43 -7.43 6.75 -7.28
CA LEU A 43 -6.02 6.41 -7.54
C LEU A 43 -5.55 7.05 -8.87
N ASP A 44 -6.36 6.95 -9.92
CA ASP A 44 -6.05 7.57 -11.21
C ASP A 44 -5.92 9.09 -11.11
N GLN A 45 -6.81 9.74 -10.38
CA GLN A 45 -6.74 11.19 -10.15
C GLN A 45 -5.51 11.58 -9.34
N ALA A 46 -5.14 10.80 -8.33
CA ALA A 46 -3.93 11.04 -7.56
C ALA A 46 -2.68 10.98 -8.45
N MET A 47 -2.58 9.95 -9.29
CA MET A 47 -1.47 9.82 -10.25
C MET A 47 -1.44 10.99 -11.23
N ALA A 48 -2.57 11.37 -11.77
CA ALA A 48 -2.69 12.51 -12.69
C ALA A 48 -2.28 13.83 -12.02
N GLY A 49 -2.50 13.96 -10.71
CA GLY A 49 -2.08 15.11 -9.91
C GLY A 49 -0.60 15.10 -9.49
N GLY A 50 0.15 14.08 -9.88
CA GLY A 50 1.59 13.99 -9.61
C GLY A 50 1.98 13.20 -8.37
N VAL A 51 1.02 12.58 -7.68
CA VAL A 51 1.33 11.62 -6.60
C VAL A 51 2.00 10.40 -7.21
N ASN A 52 3.15 10.00 -6.68
CA ASN A 52 3.84 8.79 -7.13
C ASN A 52 4.17 7.82 -5.99
N THR A 53 3.58 8.03 -4.82
CA THR A 53 3.81 7.18 -3.65
C THR A 53 2.49 6.88 -2.96
N LEU A 54 2.21 5.59 -2.78
CA LEU A 54 1.05 5.09 -2.04
C LEU A 54 1.50 4.46 -0.73
N ASP A 55 0.76 4.70 0.34
CA ASP A 55 0.98 4.10 1.66
C ASP A 55 -0.15 3.13 1.97
N THR A 56 0.20 1.88 2.18
CA THR A 56 -0.73 0.82 2.58
C THR A 56 -0.16 -0.03 3.72
N ALA A 57 -0.88 -1.03 4.15
CA ALA A 57 -0.44 -2.01 5.14
C ALA A 57 -1.26 -3.30 5.01
N ASN A 58 -0.71 -4.41 5.48
CA ASN A 58 -1.41 -5.70 5.43
C ASN A 58 -2.67 -5.74 6.32
N ASN A 59 -2.79 -4.83 7.28
CA ASN A 59 -3.95 -4.74 8.17
C ASN A 59 -4.94 -3.63 7.77
N TYR A 60 -4.86 -3.11 6.55
CA TYR A 60 -5.80 -2.12 6.02
C TYR A 60 -6.99 -2.77 5.28
N GLY A 61 -7.52 -3.86 5.81
CA GLY A 61 -8.61 -4.58 5.17
C GLY A 61 -8.27 -5.00 3.74
N ASP A 62 -9.11 -4.65 2.77
CA ASP A 62 -8.90 -4.99 1.37
C ASP A 62 -8.00 -4.02 0.61
N SER A 63 -7.46 -2.99 1.26
CA SER A 63 -6.68 -1.94 0.57
C SER A 63 -5.55 -2.49 -0.30
N PRO A 64 -4.66 -3.38 0.20
CA PRO A 64 -3.62 -3.95 -0.66
C PRO A 64 -4.17 -4.67 -1.89
N HIS A 65 -5.27 -5.35 -1.72
CA HIS A 65 -5.94 -6.09 -2.79
C HIS A 65 -6.54 -5.17 -3.85
N VAL A 66 -7.19 -4.10 -3.42
CA VAL A 66 -7.74 -3.06 -4.30
C VAL A 66 -6.61 -2.40 -5.10
N ILE A 67 -5.51 -2.04 -4.44
CA ILE A 67 -4.32 -1.50 -5.11
C ILE A 67 -3.76 -2.51 -6.09
N GLY A 68 -3.66 -3.78 -5.71
CA GLY A 68 -3.15 -4.85 -6.57
C GLY A 68 -3.96 -5.00 -7.85
N GLU A 69 -5.27 -4.97 -7.77
CA GLU A 69 -6.14 -5.01 -8.94
C GLU A 69 -6.00 -3.76 -9.80
N TRP A 70 -5.92 -2.59 -9.18
CA TRP A 70 -5.70 -1.33 -9.89
C TRP A 70 -4.35 -1.33 -10.64
N LEU A 71 -3.28 -1.84 -10.02
CA LEU A 71 -1.96 -1.91 -10.64
C LEU A 71 -1.97 -2.69 -11.97
N LYS A 72 -2.86 -3.65 -12.13
CA LYS A 72 -3.02 -4.38 -13.39
C LYS A 72 -3.48 -3.49 -14.54
N THR A 73 -4.10 -2.35 -14.23
CA THR A 73 -4.56 -1.37 -15.23
C THR A 73 -3.49 -0.31 -15.53
N VAL A 74 -2.38 -0.28 -14.79
CA VAL A 74 -1.34 0.74 -14.90
C VAL A 74 -0.12 0.15 -15.60
N PRO A 75 0.40 0.79 -16.67
CA PRO A 75 1.65 0.36 -17.29
C PRO A 75 2.79 0.29 -16.27
N ALA A 76 3.66 -0.72 -16.38
CA ALA A 76 4.70 -0.98 -15.38
C ALA A 76 5.59 0.24 -15.10
N GLU A 77 5.93 1.00 -16.16
CA GLU A 77 6.78 2.19 -16.06
C GLU A 77 6.09 3.39 -15.40
N LYS A 78 4.76 3.33 -15.23
CA LYS A 78 3.97 4.40 -14.60
C LYS A 78 3.47 4.04 -13.21
N ARG A 79 3.81 2.85 -12.71
CA ARG A 79 3.37 2.41 -11.39
C ARG A 79 4.00 3.26 -10.29
N PRO A 80 3.23 3.61 -9.25
CA PRO A 80 3.77 4.37 -8.13
C PRO A 80 4.71 3.51 -7.28
N PHE A 81 5.50 4.18 -6.45
CA PHE A 81 6.24 3.58 -5.36
C PHE A 81 5.25 3.21 -4.25
N ILE A 82 5.32 1.97 -3.75
CA ILE A 82 4.38 1.48 -2.74
C ILE A 82 5.11 1.18 -1.45
N ILE A 83 4.66 1.84 -0.38
CA ILE A 83 5.07 1.55 0.98
C ILE A 83 4.01 0.64 1.59
N THR A 84 4.43 -0.51 2.09
CA THR A 84 3.53 -1.38 2.86
C THR A 84 4.14 -1.72 4.22
N LYS A 85 3.32 -2.27 5.11
CA LYS A 85 3.70 -2.56 6.49
C LYS A 85 3.21 -3.94 6.87
N ILE A 86 3.98 -4.61 7.71
CA ILE A 86 3.63 -5.89 8.32
C ILE A 86 3.71 -5.79 9.85
N GLY A 87 3.07 -6.71 10.53
CA GLY A 87 2.98 -6.76 11.99
C GLY A 87 1.53 -6.64 12.48
N PRO A 88 1.29 -6.84 13.77
CA PRO A 88 2.23 -7.37 14.77
C PRO A 88 2.68 -8.81 14.47
N PHE A 89 3.73 -9.26 15.17
CA PHE A 89 4.36 -10.55 14.91
C PHE A 89 4.16 -11.53 16.07
N ASP A 90 4.27 -12.82 15.73
CA ASP A 90 4.34 -13.90 16.71
C ASP A 90 5.76 -13.96 17.31
N HIS A 91 5.88 -13.58 18.57
CA HIS A 91 7.14 -13.57 19.32
C HIS A 91 7.31 -14.79 20.24
N SER A 92 6.53 -15.86 20.05
CA SER A 92 6.57 -17.04 20.92
C SER A 92 7.92 -17.79 20.85
N SER A 93 8.64 -17.67 19.74
CA SER A 93 10.01 -18.17 19.54
C SER A 93 10.66 -17.45 18.38
N ASP A 94 11.98 -17.55 18.25
CA ASP A 94 12.70 -17.00 17.07
C ASP A 94 12.23 -17.66 15.78
N GLU A 95 11.97 -18.96 15.84
CA GLU A 95 11.47 -19.70 14.68
C GLU A 95 10.07 -19.23 14.27
N ALA A 96 9.17 -19.06 15.26
CA ALA A 96 7.82 -18.55 15.01
C ALA A 96 7.86 -17.13 14.43
N LEU A 97 8.71 -16.27 14.98
CA LEU A 97 8.90 -14.90 14.50
C LEU A 97 9.34 -14.87 13.05
N ARG A 98 10.35 -15.66 12.69
CA ARG A 98 10.86 -15.74 11.31
C ARG A 98 9.80 -16.25 10.33
N ALA A 99 9.07 -17.29 10.74
CA ALA A 99 7.99 -17.86 9.93
C ALA A 99 6.87 -16.83 9.71
N ASP A 100 6.50 -16.08 10.74
CA ASP A 100 5.45 -15.07 10.66
C ASP A 100 5.84 -13.89 9.77
N ILE A 101 7.07 -13.39 9.91
CA ILE A 101 7.59 -12.32 9.04
C ILE A 101 7.53 -12.77 7.58
N ARG A 102 7.99 -13.98 7.28
CA ARG A 102 7.95 -14.54 5.93
C ARG A 102 6.51 -14.64 5.41
N ARG A 103 5.62 -15.21 6.20
CA ARG A 103 4.20 -15.37 5.84
C ARG A 103 3.54 -14.04 5.53
N GLN A 104 3.75 -13.02 6.38
CA GLN A 104 3.18 -11.70 6.18
C GLN A 104 3.76 -10.99 4.95
N THR A 105 5.06 -11.13 4.73
CA THR A 105 5.74 -10.55 3.54
C THR A 105 5.23 -11.18 2.25
N GLU A 106 5.15 -12.50 2.21
CA GLU A 106 4.60 -13.23 1.06
C GLU A 106 3.12 -12.86 0.81
N GLY A 107 2.36 -12.64 1.88
CA GLY A 107 0.99 -12.14 1.81
C GLY A 107 0.90 -10.76 1.15
N CYS A 108 1.79 -9.85 1.49
CA CYS A 108 1.85 -8.52 0.86
C CYS A 108 2.13 -8.64 -0.65
N LEU A 109 3.09 -9.46 -1.04
CA LEU A 109 3.41 -9.69 -2.46
C LEU A 109 2.20 -10.23 -3.23
N ARG A 110 1.51 -11.20 -2.64
CA ARG A 110 0.34 -11.84 -3.24
C ARG A 110 -0.83 -10.86 -3.38
N ASP A 111 -1.13 -10.11 -2.32
CA ASP A 111 -2.27 -9.20 -2.31
C ASP A 111 -2.07 -8.03 -3.27
N LEU A 112 -0.85 -7.49 -3.33
CA LEU A 112 -0.50 -6.44 -4.29
C LEU A 112 -0.27 -7.00 -5.70
N GLY A 113 -0.12 -8.31 -5.86
CA GLY A 113 0.13 -8.93 -7.16
C GLY A 113 1.48 -8.53 -7.78
N VAL A 114 2.50 -8.36 -6.95
CA VAL A 114 3.84 -7.92 -7.36
C VAL A 114 4.90 -8.94 -6.97
N GLU A 115 6.04 -8.92 -7.67
CA GLU A 115 7.15 -9.83 -7.41
C GLU A 115 8.13 -9.31 -6.35
N LYS A 116 8.12 -7.98 -6.13
CA LYS A 116 8.97 -7.33 -5.12
C LYS A 116 8.23 -6.16 -4.49
N LEU A 117 8.58 -5.84 -3.26
CA LEU A 117 8.08 -4.69 -2.54
C LEU A 117 9.07 -3.52 -2.68
N ASP A 118 8.56 -2.31 -2.89
CA ASP A 118 9.40 -1.11 -2.98
C ASP A 118 9.92 -0.71 -1.59
N MET A 119 9.04 -0.69 -0.59
CA MET A 119 9.41 -0.43 0.79
C MET A 119 8.52 -1.25 1.72
N LEU A 120 9.14 -1.99 2.62
CA LEU A 120 8.47 -2.77 3.65
C LEU A 120 8.85 -2.21 5.03
N MET A 121 7.85 -1.82 5.80
CA MET A 121 8.02 -1.33 7.16
C MET A 121 7.50 -2.37 8.15
N ALA A 122 8.12 -2.40 9.32
CA ALA A 122 7.73 -3.29 10.40
C ALA A 122 7.77 -2.52 11.72
N PRO A 123 6.89 -2.84 12.70
CA PRO A 123 6.99 -2.26 14.03
C PRO A 123 8.26 -2.74 14.73
N ILE A 124 8.79 -1.90 15.56
CA ILE A 124 9.95 -2.22 16.40
C ILE A 124 9.52 -3.07 17.59
#